data_b2a795d82e8892581df911cc8ca6bbee
#
_entry.id   b2a795d82e8892581df911cc8ca6bbee
#
_cell.length_a   1.000
_cell.length_b   1.000
_cell.length_c   1.000
_cell.angle_alpha   90.00
_cell.angle_beta   90.00
_cell.angle_gamma   90.00
#
_symmetry.space_group_name_H-M   'P 1'
#
loop_
_entity.id
_entity.type
_entity.pdbx_description
1 polymer ?
#
loop_
_entity_poly.entity_id
_entity_poly.type
_entity_poly.pdbx_seq_one_letter_code
_entity_poly.pdbx_strand_id
1 'polypeptide(L)'
;MHLSKKQIEDFQNLGVIIVKDIFKDWIEPLRLGFKKVLDNPSKHGKENVNNNQGRFFEDYCNWERINEFKDCIFKSPAAQIVAEATSSKSVQIFHEHIFMKESETLKETPWHQDMPYYCLDGNNTGSFWIPLDNVDKENNLQLILGSHKWPKLVRPTKWSNDQSWYRDGSSFMDLPNIDKFKDNILIPELNLGDAVLFNFKIVHGSSGNKTTKSRRAFSMRFIGDDVRYIDRGGPTSPPFDGINLKSGDMMRKDWFPKIFNG
;
A
#
# COMPACT_ATOMS: atom_id res chain seq x y z
N MET A 1 -14.65 -10.79 -12.30
CA MET A 1 -13.38 -11.56 -12.34
C MET A 1 -13.23 -12.25 -10.99
N HIS A 2 -12.80 -13.51 -10.97
CA HIS A 2 -12.59 -14.27 -9.71
C HIS A 2 -11.15 -14.77 -9.66
N LEU A 3 -10.61 -14.89 -8.44
CA LEU A 3 -9.32 -15.52 -8.23
C LEU A 3 -9.43 -17.04 -8.41
N SER A 4 -8.40 -17.66 -8.97
CA SER A 4 -8.25 -19.11 -8.95
C SER A 4 -7.95 -19.59 -7.51
N LYS A 5 -8.24 -20.86 -7.21
CA LYS A 5 -7.86 -21.48 -5.92
C LYS A 5 -6.38 -21.29 -5.62
N LYS A 6 -5.53 -21.48 -6.63
CA LYS A 6 -4.08 -21.28 -6.49
C LYS A 6 -3.72 -19.84 -6.09
N GLN A 7 -4.35 -18.83 -6.67
CA GLN A 7 -4.08 -17.43 -6.30
C GLN A 7 -4.50 -17.14 -4.85
N ILE A 8 -5.63 -17.70 -4.39
CA ILE A 8 -6.06 -17.57 -2.99
C ILE A 8 -5.04 -18.24 -2.06
N GLU A 9 -4.62 -19.47 -2.36
CA GLU A 9 -3.59 -20.18 -1.61
C GLU A 9 -2.24 -19.43 -1.62
N ASP A 10 -1.82 -18.91 -2.76
CA ASP A 10 -0.60 -18.13 -2.88
C ASP A 10 -0.67 -16.85 -2.01
N PHE A 11 -1.80 -16.13 -2.04
CA PHE A 11 -1.96 -14.97 -1.17
C PHE A 11 -1.90 -15.33 0.32
N GLN A 12 -2.56 -16.39 0.74
CA GLN A 12 -2.56 -16.86 2.12
C GLN A 12 -1.18 -17.37 2.57
N ASN A 13 -0.42 -17.98 1.68
CA ASN A 13 0.88 -18.58 2.00
C ASN A 13 2.04 -17.62 1.82
N LEU A 14 2.04 -16.84 0.76
CA LEU A 14 3.13 -15.94 0.37
C LEU A 14 2.83 -14.47 0.71
N GLY A 15 1.56 -14.13 0.92
CA GLY A 15 1.09 -12.78 1.22
C GLY A 15 1.06 -11.85 0.01
N VAL A 16 1.32 -12.35 -1.19
CA VAL A 16 1.42 -11.56 -2.43
C VAL A 16 0.89 -12.36 -3.61
N ILE A 17 0.14 -11.71 -4.48
CA ILE A 17 -0.22 -12.23 -5.82
C ILE A 17 -0.15 -11.11 -6.86
N ILE A 18 0.06 -11.50 -8.11
CA ILE A 18 -0.09 -10.63 -9.27
C ILE A 18 -1.47 -10.87 -9.88
N VAL A 19 -2.24 -9.80 -10.10
CA VAL A 19 -3.54 -9.84 -10.75
C VAL A 19 -3.43 -9.14 -12.09
N LYS A 20 -3.68 -9.89 -13.17
CA LYS A 20 -3.48 -9.41 -14.54
C LYS A 20 -4.71 -8.67 -15.08
N ASP A 21 -4.48 -7.63 -15.87
CA ASP A 21 -5.46 -6.86 -16.66
C ASP A 21 -6.64 -6.23 -15.88
N ILE A 22 -6.64 -6.31 -14.55
CA ILE A 22 -7.76 -5.91 -13.69
C ILE A 22 -8.04 -4.39 -13.74
N PHE A 23 -7.01 -3.59 -13.96
CA PHE A 23 -7.10 -2.14 -13.99
C PHE A 23 -6.86 -1.52 -15.36
N LYS A 24 -6.93 -2.30 -16.45
CA LYS A 24 -6.67 -1.83 -17.81
C LYS A 24 -7.50 -0.59 -18.18
N ASP A 25 -8.78 -0.63 -17.90
CA ASP A 25 -9.71 0.47 -18.18
C ASP A 25 -9.60 1.64 -17.18
N TRP A 26 -8.85 1.44 -16.10
CA TRP A 26 -8.66 2.42 -15.03
C TRP A 26 -7.37 3.23 -15.15
N ILE A 27 -6.43 2.85 -16.00
CA ILE A 27 -5.13 3.52 -16.09
C ILE A 27 -5.28 5.00 -16.46
N GLU A 28 -6.03 5.33 -17.50
CA GLU A 28 -6.23 6.72 -17.92
C GLU A 28 -7.05 7.55 -16.91
N PRO A 29 -8.17 7.05 -16.35
CA PRO A 29 -8.84 7.72 -15.24
C PRO A 29 -7.91 7.99 -14.05
N LEU A 30 -7.13 6.99 -13.62
CA LEU A 30 -6.19 7.14 -12.49
C LEU A 30 -5.09 8.16 -12.80
N ARG A 31 -4.57 8.22 -14.02
CA ARG A 31 -3.62 9.26 -14.47
C ARG A 31 -4.21 10.66 -14.39
N LEU A 32 -5.47 10.81 -14.81
CA LEU A 32 -6.20 12.08 -14.71
C LEU A 32 -6.38 12.49 -13.23
N GLY A 33 -6.82 11.59 -12.38
CA GLY A 33 -6.93 11.83 -10.93
C GLY A 33 -5.58 12.19 -10.30
N PHE A 34 -4.52 11.49 -10.70
CA PHE A 34 -3.16 11.76 -10.26
C PHE A 34 -2.72 13.19 -10.63
N LYS A 35 -2.98 13.60 -11.86
CA LYS A 35 -2.69 14.98 -12.30
C LYS A 35 -3.43 16.01 -11.45
N LYS A 36 -4.71 15.80 -11.15
CA LYS A 36 -5.50 16.70 -10.29
C LYS A 36 -4.89 16.85 -8.90
N VAL A 37 -4.33 15.77 -8.33
CA VAL A 37 -3.63 15.85 -7.05
C VAL A 37 -2.31 16.60 -7.18
N LEU A 38 -1.54 16.42 -8.25
CA LEU A 38 -0.32 17.19 -8.47
C LEU A 38 -0.59 18.69 -8.63
N ASP A 39 -1.67 19.05 -9.34
CA ASP A 39 -2.09 20.44 -9.53
C ASP A 39 -2.61 21.09 -8.23
N ASN A 40 -3.18 20.29 -7.32
CA ASN A 40 -3.71 20.73 -6.03
C ASN A 40 -3.50 19.63 -4.96
N PRO A 41 -2.30 19.54 -4.36
CA PRO A 41 -2.01 18.56 -3.32
C PRO A 41 -2.91 18.71 -2.09
N SER A 42 -3.15 17.61 -1.38
CA SER A 42 -3.84 17.63 -0.10
C SER A 42 -2.92 18.15 1.00
N LYS A 43 -3.47 18.30 2.21
CA LYS A 43 -2.67 18.58 3.42
C LYS A 43 -1.65 17.46 3.74
N HIS A 44 -1.77 16.33 3.08
CA HIS A 44 -0.88 15.15 3.25
C HIS A 44 0.15 15.04 2.12
N GLY A 45 0.07 15.92 1.10
CA GLY A 45 1.06 15.97 0.04
C GLY A 45 2.46 16.24 0.59
N LYS A 46 3.42 15.41 0.19
CA LYS A 46 4.78 15.46 0.73
C LYS A 46 5.83 15.21 -0.37
N GLU A 47 6.90 16.01 -0.29
CA GLU A 47 8.12 15.81 -1.07
C GLU A 47 9.17 15.10 -0.22
N ASN A 48 9.67 13.97 -0.72
CA ASN A 48 10.65 13.13 -0.01
C ASN A 48 12.07 13.29 -0.57
N VAL A 49 12.43 14.46 -1.09
CA VAL A 49 13.73 14.70 -1.74
C VAL A 49 14.61 15.66 -0.99
N ASN A 50 15.93 15.45 -1.14
CA ASN A 50 16.97 16.42 -0.84
C ASN A 50 17.35 17.18 -2.12
N ASN A 51 17.74 18.44 -2.00
CA ASN A 51 18.11 19.36 -3.09
C ASN A 51 18.99 18.69 -4.17
N ASN A 52 18.67 18.95 -5.44
CA ASN A 52 19.37 18.51 -6.66
C ASN A 52 19.16 17.05 -7.10
N GLN A 53 18.06 16.41 -6.70
CA GLN A 53 17.66 15.09 -7.20
C GLN A 53 16.26 15.16 -7.79
N GLY A 54 15.89 14.21 -8.64
CA GLY A 54 14.53 14.08 -9.15
C GLY A 54 13.48 14.02 -8.02
N ARG A 55 12.29 14.49 -8.29
CA ARG A 55 11.20 14.62 -7.32
C ARG A 55 10.70 13.27 -6.85
N PHE A 56 10.51 13.09 -5.54
CA PHE A 56 9.74 11.99 -4.95
C PHE A 56 8.55 12.57 -4.21
N PHE A 57 7.40 12.58 -4.88
CA PHE A 57 6.14 13.07 -4.34
C PHE A 57 5.24 11.91 -3.89
N GLU A 58 4.54 12.10 -2.78
CA GLU A 58 3.47 11.24 -2.30
C GLU A 58 2.30 12.05 -1.75
N ASP A 59 1.09 11.52 -1.86
CA ASP A 59 -0.12 12.07 -1.24
C ASP A 59 -1.14 10.95 -1.02
N TYR A 60 -2.01 11.07 0.00
CA TYR A 60 -2.97 10.04 0.35
C TYR A 60 -4.29 10.60 0.87
N CYS A 61 -5.32 9.75 0.99
CA CYS A 61 -6.68 10.12 1.43
C CYS A 61 -7.35 11.17 0.53
N ASN A 62 -7.19 11.02 -0.78
CA ASN A 62 -7.73 11.93 -1.78
C ASN A 62 -9.03 11.41 -2.43
N TRP A 63 -9.41 10.14 -2.21
CA TRP A 63 -10.48 9.47 -2.93
C TRP A 63 -11.86 10.15 -2.78
N GLU A 64 -12.11 10.84 -1.67
CA GLU A 64 -13.37 11.57 -1.47
C GLU A 64 -13.47 12.81 -2.37
N ARG A 65 -12.34 13.47 -2.66
CA ARG A 65 -12.28 14.69 -3.47
C ARG A 65 -11.89 14.47 -4.94
N ILE A 66 -11.36 13.29 -5.28
CA ILE A 66 -10.94 12.90 -6.64
C ILE A 66 -11.86 11.81 -7.15
N ASN A 67 -12.81 12.19 -8.01
CA ASN A 67 -13.83 11.27 -8.53
C ASN A 67 -13.24 10.05 -9.24
N GLU A 68 -12.14 10.19 -9.94
CA GLU A 68 -11.46 9.11 -10.66
C GLU A 68 -10.94 8.04 -9.67
N PHE A 69 -10.46 8.44 -8.52
CA PHE A 69 -10.04 7.51 -7.46
C PHE A 69 -11.24 6.84 -6.82
N LYS A 70 -12.27 7.64 -6.47
CA LYS A 70 -13.52 7.13 -5.92
C LYS A 70 -14.15 6.10 -6.85
N ASP A 71 -14.26 6.42 -8.13
CA ASP A 71 -14.86 5.51 -9.11
C ASP A 71 -14.06 4.21 -9.23
N CYS A 72 -12.73 4.27 -9.28
CA CYS A 72 -11.90 3.07 -9.31
C CYS A 72 -12.10 2.22 -8.05
N ILE A 73 -12.09 2.82 -6.86
CA ILE A 73 -12.29 2.12 -5.58
C ILE A 73 -13.64 1.43 -5.51
N PHE A 74 -14.72 2.11 -5.93
CA PHE A 74 -16.09 1.61 -5.75
C PHE A 74 -16.60 0.76 -6.91
N LYS A 75 -16.06 0.92 -8.13
CA LYS A 75 -16.60 0.28 -9.34
C LYS A 75 -15.69 -0.79 -9.93
N SER A 76 -14.37 -0.79 -9.58
CA SER A 76 -13.48 -1.87 -10.01
C SER A 76 -13.73 -3.15 -9.19
N PRO A 77 -13.26 -4.31 -9.66
CA PRO A 77 -13.38 -5.57 -8.92
C PRO A 77 -12.42 -5.71 -7.73
N ALA A 78 -11.67 -4.65 -7.37
CA ALA A 78 -10.62 -4.70 -6.36
C ALA A 78 -11.11 -5.22 -4.99
N ALA A 79 -12.20 -4.68 -4.46
CA ALA A 79 -12.72 -5.09 -3.15
C ALA A 79 -13.19 -6.56 -3.14
N GLN A 80 -13.81 -7.03 -4.23
CA GLN A 80 -14.18 -8.44 -4.40
C GLN A 80 -12.94 -9.34 -4.38
N ILE A 81 -11.89 -8.97 -5.11
CA ILE A 81 -10.64 -9.74 -5.15
C ILE A 81 -9.98 -9.80 -3.76
N VAL A 82 -9.99 -8.69 -3.02
CA VAL A 82 -9.49 -8.71 -1.63
C VAL A 82 -10.35 -9.63 -0.75
N ALA A 83 -11.69 -9.60 -0.89
CA ALA A 83 -12.58 -10.50 -0.17
C ALA A 83 -12.24 -11.98 -0.43
N GLU A 84 -12.03 -12.35 -1.69
CA GLU A 84 -11.64 -13.70 -2.09
C GLU A 84 -10.26 -14.10 -1.55
N ALA A 85 -9.25 -13.22 -1.72
CA ALA A 85 -7.88 -13.48 -1.27
C ALA A 85 -7.77 -13.66 0.24
N THR A 86 -8.57 -12.92 1.01
CA THR A 86 -8.57 -12.92 2.48
C THR A 86 -9.66 -13.80 3.08
N SER A 87 -10.55 -14.38 2.28
CA SER A 87 -11.76 -15.10 2.72
C SER A 87 -12.69 -14.25 3.60
N SER A 88 -12.74 -12.93 3.35
CA SER A 88 -13.59 -11.99 4.08
C SER A 88 -15.01 -11.93 3.51
N LYS A 89 -16.01 -11.84 4.39
CA LYS A 89 -17.40 -11.63 4.00
C LYS A 89 -17.71 -10.19 3.65
N SER A 90 -16.92 -9.24 4.16
CA SER A 90 -17.05 -7.83 3.80
C SER A 90 -15.69 -7.15 3.74
N VAL A 91 -15.59 -6.14 2.88
CA VAL A 91 -14.35 -5.37 2.68
C VAL A 91 -14.68 -3.88 2.71
N GLN A 92 -13.88 -3.13 3.45
CA GLN A 92 -13.93 -1.67 3.56
C GLN A 92 -12.71 -1.07 2.87
N ILE A 93 -12.85 0.11 2.25
CA ILE A 93 -11.68 0.91 1.89
C ILE A 93 -11.07 1.49 3.17
N PHE A 94 -9.75 1.43 3.30
CA PHE A 94 -9.01 2.08 4.37
C PHE A 94 -8.49 3.44 3.92
N HIS A 95 -7.67 3.47 2.87
CA HIS A 95 -7.28 4.69 2.17
C HIS A 95 -6.60 4.36 0.84
N GLU A 96 -6.40 5.36 0.00
CA GLU A 96 -5.52 5.27 -1.15
C GLU A 96 -4.26 6.12 -0.96
N HIS A 97 -3.24 5.85 -1.75
CA HIS A 97 -1.96 6.51 -1.71
C HIS A 97 -1.37 6.59 -3.12
N ILE A 98 -0.90 7.75 -3.52
CA ILE A 98 -0.21 7.96 -4.78
C ILE A 98 1.28 8.22 -4.56
N PHE A 99 2.10 7.73 -5.49
CA PHE A 99 3.55 7.89 -5.46
C PHE A 99 4.05 8.30 -6.83
N MET A 100 4.99 9.26 -6.86
CA MET A 100 5.73 9.61 -8.06
C MET A 100 7.22 9.71 -7.74
N LYS A 101 8.03 8.95 -8.46
CA LYS A 101 9.47 9.12 -8.52
C LYS A 101 9.82 9.60 -9.92
N GLU A 102 10.23 10.85 -10.06
CA GLU A 102 10.73 11.39 -11.33
C GLU A 102 12.04 10.71 -11.75
N SER A 103 12.46 10.96 -12.99
CA SER A 103 13.76 10.52 -13.47
C SER A 103 14.87 10.97 -12.50
N GLU A 104 15.89 10.13 -12.35
CA GLU A 104 17.08 10.42 -11.52
C GLU A 104 16.78 10.64 -10.02
N THR A 105 15.61 10.23 -9.54
CA THR A 105 15.29 10.22 -8.10
C THR A 105 16.11 9.14 -7.41
N LEU A 106 17.15 9.51 -6.66
CA LEU A 106 17.98 8.53 -5.94
C LEU A 106 17.31 8.02 -4.66
N LYS A 107 16.32 8.74 -4.13
CA LYS A 107 15.63 8.36 -2.88
C LYS A 107 14.89 7.04 -3.02
N GLU A 108 15.30 6.08 -2.24
CA GLU A 108 14.64 4.79 -2.11
C GLU A 108 13.36 4.89 -1.26
N THR A 109 12.46 3.93 -1.44
CA THR A 109 11.44 3.61 -0.44
C THR A 109 12.05 2.53 0.46
N PRO A 110 12.35 2.82 1.73
CA PRO A 110 12.98 1.86 2.62
C PRO A 110 12.15 0.58 2.76
N TRP A 111 12.80 -0.53 3.06
CA TRP A 111 12.11 -1.77 3.40
C TRP A 111 11.26 -1.60 4.66
N HIS A 112 9.97 -1.84 4.57
CA HIS A 112 9.00 -1.65 5.64
C HIS A 112 7.79 -2.56 5.47
N GLN A 113 6.98 -2.66 6.51
CA GLN A 113 5.60 -3.14 6.47
C GLN A 113 4.67 -1.93 6.58
N ASP A 114 3.52 -1.97 5.92
CA ASP A 114 2.49 -0.92 6.05
C ASP A 114 1.81 -0.94 7.43
N MET A 115 1.45 -2.14 7.91
CA MET A 115 0.67 -2.35 9.13
C MET A 115 1.18 -1.57 10.35
N PRO A 116 2.47 -1.52 10.66
CA PRO A 116 2.98 -0.81 11.84
C PRO A 116 2.68 0.68 11.87
N TYR A 117 2.48 1.31 10.71
CA TYR A 117 2.17 2.75 10.62
C TYR A 117 0.68 3.06 10.84
N TYR A 118 -0.19 2.05 10.86
CA TYR A 118 -1.64 2.21 10.83
C TYR A 118 -2.27 2.08 12.22
N CYS A 119 -3.45 2.68 12.38
CA CYS A 119 -4.31 2.54 13.56
C CYS A 119 -5.15 1.26 13.54
N LEU A 120 -4.67 0.20 12.92
CA LEU A 120 -5.40 -1.06 12.79
C LEU A 120 -4.48 -2.27 12.93
N ASP A 121 -5.07 -3.41 13.26
CA ASP A 121 -4.45 -4.73 13.24
C ASP A 121 -5.44 -5.78 12.77
N GLY A 122 -4.94 -6.86 12.20
CA GLY A 122 -5.69 -7.96 11.63
C GLY A 122 -4.86 -8.69 10.56
N ASN A 123 -5.44 -9.72 9.96
CA ASN A 123 -4.78 -10.50 8.90
C ASN A 123 -5.44 -10.29 7.54
N ASN A 124 -6.75 -9.98 7.54
CA ASN A 124 -7.53 -9.80 6.33
C ASN A 124 -7.31 -8.40 5.75
N THR A 125 -6.14 -8.16 5.20
CA THR A 125 -5.76 -6.88 4.62
C THR A 125 -5.20 -7.07 3.23
N GLY A 126 -5.45 -6.10 2.35
CA GLY A 126 -4.95 -6.13 0.98
C GLY A 126 -4.62 -4.75 0.45
N SER A 127 -3.38 -4.57 0.01
CA SER A 127 -2.91 -3.38 -0.69
C SER A 127 -2.73 -3.72 -2.15
N PHE A 128 -3.48 -3.06 -3.04
CA PHE A 128 -3.14 -3.04 -4.45
C PHE A 128 -2.08 -1.99 -4.71
N TRP A 129 -1.06 -2.36 -5.46
CA TRP A 129 -0.12 -1.44 -6.06
C TRP A 129 -0.25 -1.53 -7.58
N ILE A 130 -0.63 -0.41 -8.20
CA ILE A 130 -1.01 -0.28 -9.61
C ILE A 130 0.00 0.66 -10.27
N PRO A 131 0.87 0.18 -11.17
CA PRO A 131 1.73 1.06 -11.94
C PRO A 131 0.89 1.86 -12.94
N LEU A 132 1.09 3.17 -12.97
CA LEU A 132 0.47 4.05 -13.96
C LEU A 132 1.39 4.35 -15.14
N ASP A 133 2.63 3.88 -15.09
CA ASP A 133 3.64 3.94 -16.14
C ASP A 133 4.30 2.57 -16.29
N ASN A 134 4.98 2.33 -17.40
CA ASN A 134 5.83 1.15 -17.53
C ASN A 134 6.94 1.21 -16.49
N VAL A 135 7.14 0.12 -15.78
CA VAL A 135 8.10 0.03 -14.68
C VAL A 135 9.19 -0.98 -15.03
N ASP A 136 10.42 -0.51 -15.10
CA ASP A 136 11.57 -1.37 -15.29
C ASP A 136 11.88 -2.15 -14.00
N LYS A 137 12.46 -3.33 -14.15
CA LYS A 137 12.78 -4.22 -13.02
C LYS A 137 13.59 -3.54 -11.92
N GLU A 138 14.52 -2.66 -12.31
CA GLU A 138 15.46 -2.01 -11.40
C GLU A 138 14.81 -0.97 -10.47
N ASN A 139 13.69 -0.37 -10.87
CA ASN A 139 12.98 0.64 -10.07
C ASN A 139 11.59 0.17 -9.61
N ASN A 140 11.33 -1.13 -9.72
CA ASN A 140 10.07 -1.73 -9.36
C ASN A 140 9.91 -1.93 -7.85
N LEU A 141 8.69 -2.26 -7.44
CA LEU A 141 8.37 -2.74 -6.11
C LEU A 141 9.10 -4.07 -5.86
N GLN A 142 9.63 -4.24 -4.67
CA GLN A 142 10.29 -5.46 -4.20
C GLN A 142 9.56 -5.93 -2.94
N LEU A 143 9.22 -7.23 -2.87
CA LEU A 143 8.42 -7.78 -1.78
C LEU A 143 9.06 -9.08 -1.27
N ILE A 144 9.17 -9.23 0.05
CA ILE A 144 9.66 -10.47 0.66
C ILE A 144 8.48 -11.40 0.86
N LEU A 145 8.40 -12.45 0.04
CA LEU A 145 7.35 -13.46 0.12
C LEU A 145 7.33 -14.13 1.49
N GLY A 146 6.13 -14.30 2.07
CA GLY A 146 5.93 -14.94 3.37
C GLY A 146 6.26 -14.06 4.59
N SER A 147 6.78 -12.85 4.41
CA SER A 147 7.14 -11.97 5.53
C SER A 147 5.94 -11.50 6.38
N HIS A 148 4.72 -11.60 5.87
CA HIS A 148 3.49 -11.34 6.64
C HIS A 148 3.27 -12.34 7.78
N LYS A 149 3.95 -13.50 7.77
CA LYS A 149 3.91 -14.54 8.81
C LYS A 149 5.03 -14.39 9.84
N TRP A 150 5.85 -13.35 9.79
CA TRP A 150 6.88 -13.13 10.79
C TRP A 150 6.27 -12.94 12.18
N PRO A 151 6.99 -13.37 13.25
CA PRO A 151 6.41 -13.46 14.60
C PRO A 151 6.05 -12.11 15.22
N LYS A 152 6.68 -11.03 14.75
CA LYS A 152 6.40 -9.65 15.15
C LYS A 152 6.40 -8.74 13.92
N LEU A 153 5.69 -7.62 14.04
CA LEU A 153 5.78 -6.55 13.07
C LEU A 153 7.18 -5.90 13.12
N VAL A 154 7.67 -5.49 11.96
CA VAL A 154 8.93 -4.76 11.86
C VAL A 154 8.76 -3.36 12.43
N ARG A 155 9.75 -2.88 13.17
CA ARG A 155 9.77 -1.52 13.74
C ARG A 155 9.63 -0.48 12.64
N PRO A 156 8.58 0.36 12.66
CA PRO A 156 8.42 1.43 11.69
C PRO A 156 9.43 2.55 11.97
N THR A 157 10.00 3.10 10.91
CA THR A 157 10.97 4.20 10.99
C THR A 157 10.50 5.40 10.18
N LYS A 158 11.02 6.57 10.47
CA LYS A 158 10.81 7.78 9.69
C LYS A 158 11.72 7.73 8.46
N TRP A 159 11.15 7.77 7.28
CA TRP A 159 11.91 7.69 6.02
C TRP A 159 12.90 8.84 5.80
N SER A 160 12.78 9.92 6.58
CA SER A 160 13.69 11.06 6.49
C SER A 160 15.02 10.86 7.20
N ASN A 161 15.07 10.04 8.25
CA ASN A 161 16.24 9.93 9.13
C ASN A 161 16.38 8.60 9.88
N ASP A 162 15.64 7.57 9.50
CA ASP A 162 15.63 6.22 10.09
C ASP A 162 15.34 6.15 11.61
N GLN A 163 14.91 7.25 12.21
CA GLN A 163 14.49 7.25 13.61
C GLN A 163 13.23 6.42 13.79
N SER A 164 13.10 5.77 14.95
CA SER A 164 11.89 5.02 15.30
C SER A 164 10.65 5.91 15.21
N TRP A 165 9.57 5.37 14.63
CA TRP A 165 8.28 6.04 14.55
C TRP A 165 7.61 6.19 15.92
N TYR A 166 7.69 5.14 16.75
CA TYR A 166 7.17 5.12 18.12
C TYR A 166 8.28 5.29 19.15
N ARG A 167 7.96 5.90 20.30
CA ARG A 167 8.91 6.04 21.43
C ARG A 167 9.25 4.70 22.04
N ASP A 168 8.22 3.87 22.31
CA ASP A 168 8.41 2.49 22.75
C ASP A 168 8.33 1.55 21.53
N GLY A 169 9.41 0.88 21.26
CA GLY A 169 9.53 -0.08 20.17
C GLY A 169 9.55 -1.54 20.62
N SER A 170 9.30 -1.84 21.90
CA SER A 170 9.46 -3.18 22.48
C SER A 170 8.53 -4.25 21.87
N SER A 171 7.38 -3.86 21.33
CA SER A 171 6.43 -4.75 20.64
C SER A 171 6.85 -5.10 19.21
N PHE A 172 7.85 -4.44 18.66
CA PHE A 172 8.32 -4.65 17.29
C PHE A 172 9.62 -5.45 17.25
N MET A 173 9.94 -5.99 16.09
CA MET A 173 11.27 -6.54 15.80
C MET A 173 12.05 -5.56 14.92
N ASP A 174 13.35 -5.62 14.95
CA ASP A 174 14.17 -4.89 14.00
C ASP A 174 14.07 -5.55 12.62
N LEU A 175 14.21 -4.74 11.56
CA LEU A 175 14.26 -5.27 10.21
C LEU A 175 15.47 -6.21 10.08
N PRO A 176 15.27 -7.49 9.72
CA PRO A 176 16.38 -8.39 9.50
C PRO A 176 17.25 -7.95 8.32
N ASN A 177 18.49 -8.42 8.25
CA ASN A 177 19.31 -8.24 7.06
C ASN A 177 18.59 -8.85 5.83
N ILE A 178 18.25 -8.00 4.87
CA ILE A 178 17.48 -8.34 3.66
C ILE A 178 18.20 -9.35 2.78
N ASP A 179 19.54 -9.35 2.75
CA ASP A 179 20.33 -10.30 1.96
C ASP A 179 20.03 -11.76 2.29
N LYS A 180 19.56 -12.04 3.51
CA LYS A 180 19.14 -13.38 3.94
C LYS A 180 17.89 -13.87 3.22
N PHE A 181 17.15 -12.98 2.58
CA PHE A 181 15.88 -13.26 1.92
C PHE A 181 15.95 -13.07 0.40
N LYS A 182 17.14 -12.88 -0.19
CA LYS A 182 17.30 -12.58 -1.62
C LYS A 182 16.57 -13.58 -2.55
N ASP A 183 16.51 -14.84 -2.16
CA ASP A 183 15.82 -15.89 -2.95
C ASP A 183 14.29 -15.87 -2.77
N ASN A 184 13.80 -15.10 -1.80
CA ASN A 184 12.38 -14.89 -1.51
C ASN A 184 11.88 -13.50 -1.93
N ILE A 185 12.74 -12.67 -2.55
CA ILE A 185 12.33 -11.36 -3.04
C ILE A 185 11.63 -11.52 -4.39
N LEU A 186 10.36 -11.13 -4.43
CA LEU A 186 9.61 -10.96 -5.66
C LEU A 186 9.81 -9.54 -6.20
N ILE A 187 10.27 -9.44 -7.43
CA ILE A 187 10.20 -8.21 -8.25
C ILE A 187 9.18 -8.49 -9.34
N PRO A 188 7.98 -7.91 -9.28
CA PRO A 188 6.90 -8.28 -10.17
C PRO A 188 7.13 -7.77 -11.59
N GLU A 189 6.86 -8.58 -12.60
CA GLU A 189 6.79 -8.16 -13.99
C GLU A 189 5.34 -7.80 -14.32
N LEU A 190 5.09 -6.51 -14.58
CA LEU A 190 3.76 -5.93 -14.75
C LEU A 190 3.65 -5.19 -16.07
N ASN A 191 2.54 -5.42 -16.76
CA ASN A 191 2.06 -4.56 -17.84
C ASN A 191 1.11 -3.50 -17.27
N LEU A 192 0.84 -2.44 -18.03
CA LEU A 192 -0.20 -1.47 -17.67
C LEU A 192 -1.57 -2.18 -17.58
N GLY A 193 -2.22 -2.02 -16.44
CA GLY A 193 -3.47 -2.70 -16.12
C GLY A 193 -3.31 -3.89 -15.17
N ASP A 194 -2.10 -4.44 -15.04
CA ASP A 194 -1.78 -5.41 -13.99
C ASP A 194 -1.62 -4.71 -12.64
N ALA A 195 -1.72 -5.49 -11.56
CA ALA A 195 -1.43 -5.00 -10.20
C ALA A 195 -0.82 -6.08 -9.32
N VAL A 196 -0.10 -5.65 -8.31
CA VAL A 196 0.29 -6.51 -7.19
C VAL A 196 -0.72 -6.32 -6.07
N LEU A 197 -1.28 -7.41 -5.56
CA LEU A 197 -2.04 -7.42 -4.31
C LEU A 197 -1.15 -8.04 -3.22
N PHE A 198 -0.95 -7.33 -2.12
CA PHE A 198 -0.16 -7.83 -0.99
C PHE A 198 -0.78 -7.49 0.35
N ASN A 199 -0.50 -8.34 1.36
CA ASN A 199 -0.93 -8.14 2.74
C ASN A 199 -0.16 -6.96 3.38
N PHE A 200 -0.78 -6.16 4.24
CA PHE A 200 -0.14 -5.01 4.91
C PHE A 200 1.07 -5.38 5.76
N LYS A 201 1.21 -6.66 6.12
CA LYS A 201 2.36 -7.20 6.87
C LYS A 201 3.50 -7.69 5.96
N ILE A 202 3.40 -7.55 4.64
CA ILE A 202 4.49 -7.87 3.71
C ILE A 202 5.57 -6.79 3.82
N VAL A 203 6.79 -7.23 4.04
CA VAL A 203 7.97 -6.36 3.96
C VAL A 203 8.24 -6.05 2.50
N HIS A 204 8.24 -4.77 2.16
CA HIS A 204 8.43 -4.31 0.80
C HIS A 204 9.21 -3.00 0.76
N GLY A 205 9.74 -2.68 -0.39
CA GLY A 205 10.48 -1.46 -0.64
C GLY A 205 10.65 -1.22 -2.14
N SER A 206 11.32 -0.16 -2.52
CA SER A 206 11.71 0.07 -3.92
C SER A 206 12.95 0.93 -4.00
N SER A 207 13.80 0.67 -4.98
CA SER A 207 14.93 1.51 -5.32
C SER A 207 14.50 2.92 -5.72
N GLY A 208 15.45 3.83 -5.81
CA GLY A 208 15.28 5.09 -6.52
C GLY A 208 14.97 4.85 -8.00
N ASN A 209 14.58 5.90 -8.69
CA ASN A 209 14.32 5.85 -10.12
C ASN A 209 15.52 6.38 -10.90
N LYS A 210 16.38 5.51 -11.36
CA LYS A 210 17.57 5.83 -12.18
C LYS A 210 17.26 5.93 -13.67
N THR A 211 16.01 5.74 -14.08
CA THR A 211 15.60 5.81 -15.49
C THR A 211 15.35 7.25 -15.94
N THR A 212 15.18 7.46 -17.23
CA THR A 212 14.89 8.78 -17.84
C THR A 212 13.39 9.14 -17.80
N LYS A 213 12.55 8.27 -17.26
CA LYS A 213 11.08 8.46 -17.21
C LYS A 213 10.58 8.49 -15.77
N SER A 214 9.55 9.28 -15.52
CA SER A 214 8.84 9.26 -14.24
C SER A 214 8.12 7.92 -14.04
N ARG A 215 8.06 7.47 -12.79
CA ARG A 215 7.30 6.31 -12.35
C ARG A 215 6.20 6.73 -11.37
N ARG A 216 4.95 6.67 -11.83
CA ARG A 216 3.76 6.90 -10.99
C ARG A 216 3.14 5.57 -10.60
N ALA A 217 2.62 5.51 -9.38
CA ALA A 217 1.84 4.39 -8.90
C ALA A 217 0.65 4.88 -8.07
N PHE A 218 -0.44 4.13 -8.16
CA PHE A 218 -1.65 4.30 -7.34
C PHE A 218 -1.82 3.06 -6.47
N SER A 219 -2.07 3.26 -5.19
CA SER A 219 -2.24 2.16 -4.24
C SER A 219 -3.58 2.30 -3.53
N MET A 220 -4.36 1.20 -3.45
CA MET A 220 -5.61 1.11 -2.70
C MET A 220 -5.45 0.10 -1.58
N ARG A 221 -5.85 0.49 -0.37
CA ARG A 221 -5.72 -0.32 0.84
C ARG A 221 -7.07 -0.70 1.38
N PHE A 222 -7.33 -2.00 1.46
CA PHE A 222 -8.61 -2.58 1.89
C PHE A 222 -8.43 -3.41 3.16
N ILE A 223 -9.48 -3.42 3.98
CA ILE A 223 -9.54 -4.17 5.24
C ILE A 223 -10.77 -5.07 5.27
N GLY A 224 -10.60 -6.28 5.77
CA GLY A 224 -11.64 -7.30 5.90
C GLY A 224 -12.19 -7.44 7.32
N ASP A 225 -12.89 -8.54 7.56
CA ASP A 225 -13.75 -8.73 8.73
C ASP A 225 -13.02 -8.84 10.07
N ASP A 226 -11.77 -9.32 10.09
CA ASP A 226 -11.00 -9.51 11.32
C ASP A 226 -10.27 -8.26 11.79
N VAL A 227 -10.24 -7.22 10.95
CA VAL A 227 -9.49 -6.00 11.26
C VAL A 227 -10.17 -5.20 12.37
N ARG A 228 -9.36 -4.77 13.33
CA ARG A 228 -9.78 -3.95 14.47
C ARG A 228 -8.89 -2.72 14.60
N TYR A 229 -9.46 -1.69 15.18
CA TYR A 229 -8.68 -0.52 15.60
C TYR A 229 -7.68 -0.89 16.68
N ILE A 230 -6.49 -0.29 16.61
CA ILE A 230 -5.47 -0.37 17.65
C ILE A 230 -4.81 1.00 17.85
N ASP A 231 -4.71 1.42 19.09
CA ASP A 231 -3.86 2.54 19.48
C ASP A 231 -2.46 2.01 19.82
N ARG A 232 -1.46 2.42 19.04
CA ARG A 232 -0.05 2.03 19.25
C ARG A 232 0.74 3.06 20.06
N GLY A 233 0.06 4.04 20.67
CA GLY A 233 0.72 5.05 21.52
C GLY A 233 1.52 6.11 20.75
N GLY A 234 1.12 6.44 19.54
CA GLY A 234 1.79 7.45 18.72
C GLY A 234 1.02 7.84 17.47
N PRO A 235 1.61 8.71 16.64
CA PRO A 235 0.96 9.12 15.40
C PRO A 235 0.79 7.96 14.43
N THR A 236 -0.25 8.01 13.60
CA THR A 236 -0.47 7.07 12.51
C THR A 236 -0.27 7.75 11.15
N SER A 237 -0.04 6.98 10.12
CA SER A 237 0.04 7.48 8.74
C SER A 237 -0.82 6.60 7.82
N PRO A 238 -2.02 7.07 7.40
CA PRO A 238 -2.60 8.41 7.63
C PRO A 238 -2.99 8.69 9.07
N PRO A 239 -3.00 9.97 9.48
CA PRO A 239 -3.65 10.37 10.73
C PRO A 239 -5.17 10.39 10.52
N PHE A 240 -5.90 9.85 11.48
CA PHE A 240 -7.37 9.88 11.51
C PHE A 240 -7.84 10.57 12.79
N ASP A 241 -7.52 11.88 12.87
CA ASP A 241 -7.85 12.70 14.04
C ASP A 241 -9.36 12.70 14.30
N GLY A 242 -9.76 12.44 15.53
CA GLY A 242 -11.18 12.39 15.92
C GLY A 242 -11.91 11.10 15.61
N ILE A 243 -11.21 10.03 15.25
CA ILE A 243 -11.82 8.71 14.97
C ILE A 243 -12.59 8.13 16.17
N ASN A 244 -12.20 8.49 17.41
CA ASN A 244 -12.86 8.11 18.66
C ASN A 244 -13.15 6.61 18.82
N LEU A 245 -12.14 5.77 18.52
CA LEU A 245 -12.16 4.33 18.71
C LEU A 245 -11.20 3.91 19.83
N LYS A 246 -11.50 2.76 20.45
CA LYS A 246 -10.62 2.08 21.42
C LYS A 246 -10.04 0.83 20.78
N SER A 247 -8.84 0.43 21.23
CA SER A 247 -8.22 -0.82 20.76
C SER A 247 -9.18 -2.01 20.92
N GLY A 248 -9.38 -2.76 19.83
CA GLY A 248 -10.34 -3.85 19.72
C GLY A 248 -11.67 -3.48 19.05
N ASP A 249 -11.99 -2.20 18.90
CA ASP A 249 -13.21 -1.78 18.23
C ASP A 249 -13.19 -2.12 16.73
N MET A 250 -14.38 -2.32 16.16
CA MET A 250 -14.54 -2.44 14.71
C MET A 250 -14.26 -1.10 14.03
N MET A 251 -13.66 -1.16 12.83
CA MET A 251 -13.42 0.03 12.03
C MET A 251 -14.74 0.70 11.62
N ARG A 252 -14.84 2.02 11.79
CA ARG A 252 -16.05 2.80 11.54
C ARG A 252 -16.39 2.84 10.06
N LYS A 253 -17.64 2.52 9.71
CA LYS A 253 -18.12 2.50 8.33
C LYS A 253 -18.33 3.87 7.70
N ASP A 254 -18.55 4.89 8.52
CA ASP A 254 -18.67 6.29 8.09
C ASP A 254 -17.31 6.92 7.73
N TRP A 255 -16.21 6.38 8.24
CA TRP A 255 -14.84 6.74 7.88
C TRP A 255 -14.23 5.80 6.81
N PHE A 256 -14.59 4.53 6.88
CA PHE A 256 -14.10 3.45 6.03
C PHE A 256 -15.28 2.71 5.42
N PRO A 257 -15.88 3.24 4.34
CA PRO A 257 -17.07 2.66 3.74
C PRO A 257 -16.86 1.20 3.33
N LYS A 258 -17.92 0.40 3.48
CA LYS A 258 -17.94 -0.94 2.90
C LYS A 258 -18.10 -0.85 1.38
N ILE A 259 -17.21 -1.52 0.67
CA ILE A 259 -17.21 -1.60 -0.79
C ILE A 259 -17.74 -2.95 -1.26
N PHE A 260 -17.55 -4.01 -0.45
CA PHE A 260 -18.03 -5.35 -0.76
C PHE A 260 -18.78 -5.94 0.43
N ASN A 261 -19.92 -6.60 0.15
CA ASN A 261 -20.66 -7.45 1.07
C ASN A 261 -20.96 -8.76 0.32
N GLY A 262 -20.42 -9.87 0.82
CA GLY A 262 -20.66 -11.21 0.33
C GLY A 262 -21.94 -11.82 0.88
#